data_83d4d41b7cc631ebd73b4034499f944d
#
_entry.id   83d4d41b7cc631ebd73b4034499f944d
#
_cell.length_a   1.000
_cell.length_b   1.000
_cell.length_c   1.000
_cell.angle_alpha   90.00
_cell.angle_beta   90.00
_cell.angle_gamma   90.00
#
_symmetry.space_group_name_H-M   'P 1'
#
loop_
_entity.id
_entity.type
_entity.pdbx_description
1 polymer ?
#
loop_
_entity_poly.entity_id
_entity_poly.type
_entity_poly.pdbx_seq_one_letter_code
_entity_poly.pdbx_strand_id
1 'polypeptide(L)'
;DFVNLMNTKNHFLFNNVQNPDHWRISEIILDQCKKHPKREIIDFIDGPKWTFHDLKIKSLEKAKILEELGLNEGDNLTVLIEDPKEFITYWIACSFIGVMFVAINTAIKGNVLLHQIKTSKSKVVLVEDKFFHEVKSVINLHKIEVEILNCKNLKNNDLLNEDKIILGKLSDNVCTMF
;
A
#
# COMPACT_ATOMS: atom_id res chain seq x y z
N ASP A 1 19.11 -12.97 -27.99
CA ASP A 1 18.12 -11.97 -28.42
C ASP A 1 17.07 -11.74 -27.32
N PHE A 2 17.56 -11.14 -26.23
CA PHE A 2 16.74 -10.79 -25.05
C PHE A 2 15.67 -9.73 -25.38
N VAL A 3 15.92 -8.90 -26.40
CA VAL A 3 15.01 -7.84 -26.87
C VAL A 3 13.77 -8.40 -27.58
N ASN A 4 13.90 -9.56 -28.25
CA ASN A 4 12.76 -10.19 -28.93
C ASN A 4 11.84 -10.98 -28.00
N LEU A 5 12.31 -11.40 -26.83
CA LEU A 5 11.46 -12.09 -25.84
C LEU A 5 10.51 -11.11 -25.11
N MET A 6 10.91 -9.85 -24.99
CA MET A 6 10.07 -8.80 -24.42
C MET A 6 8.98 -8.30 -25.38
N ASN A 7 9.17 -8.46 -26.68
CA ASN A 7 8.26 -7.91 -27.68
C ASN A 7 7.04 -8.78 -28.02
N THR A 8 7.00 -10.05 -27.62
CA THR A 8 5.94 -10.95 -28.10
C THR A 8 4.88 -11.34 -27.07
N LYS A 9 5.07 -11.07 -25.78
CA LYS A 9 4.08 -11.42 -24.74
C LYS A 9 3.63 -10.27 -23.84
N ASN A 10 4.26 -9.11 -23.86
CA ASN A 10 4.00 -8.00 -22.95
C ASN A 10 3.36 -6.76 -23.58
N HIS A 11 2.94 -6.82 -24.85
CA HIS A 11 2.26 -5.69 -25.50
C HIS A 11 0.92 -5.31 -24.86
N PHE A 12 0.40 -6.12 -23.93
CA PHE A 12 -0.90 -5.88 -23.30
C PHE A 12 -0.87 -4.91 -22.11
N LEU A 13 0.28 -4.68 -21.50
CA LEU A 13 0.33 -3.90 -20.25
C LEU A 13 0.45 -2.39 -20.46
N PHE A 14 0.88 -1.92 -21.64
CA PHE A 14 1.27 -0.52 -21.81
C PHE A 14 0.58 0.23 -22.94
N ASN A 15 -0.31 -0.37 -23.73
CA ASN A 15 -0.92 0.29 -24.89
C ASN A 15 -1.92 1.41 -24.55
N ASN A 16 -2.36 1.55 -23.27
CA ASN A 16 -3.23 2.64 -22.85
C ASN A 16 -2.53 3.68 -21.95
N VAL A 17 -1.22 3.58 -21.76
CA VAL A 17 -0.47 4.42 -20.84
C VAL A 17 0.24 5.57 -21.59
N GLN A 18 -0.40 6.14 -22.59
CA GLN A 18 0.13 7.32 -23.27
C GLN A 18 -0.12 8.62 -22.48
N ASN A 19 -1.05 8.59 -21.53
CA ASN A 19 -1.31 9.73 -20.66
C ASN A 19 -0.75 9.46 -19.24
N PRO A 20 0.28 10.21 -18.79
CA PRO A 20 0.83 10.12 -17.44
C PRO A 20 -0.22 10.24 -16.31
N ASP A 21 -1.33 10.93 -16.60
CA ASP A 21 -2.44 11.11 -15.66
C ASP A 21 -3.11 9.79 -15.24
N HIS A 22 -2.88 8.70 -15.99
CA HIS A 22 -3.39 7.36 -15.70
C HIS A 22 -2.35 6.38 -15.13
N TRP A 23 -1.18 6.85 -14.72
CA TRP A 23 -0.10 5.98 -14.22
C TRP A 23 -0.23 5.63 -12.73
N ARG A 24 -1.41 5.75 -12.17
CA ARG A 24 -1.65 5.30 -10.79
C ARG A 24 -1.80 3.79 -10.74
N ILE A 25 -1.14 3.16 -9.78
CA ILE A 25 -1.21 1.70 -9.60
C ILE A 25 -2.66 1.23 -9.34
N SER A 26 -3.44 2.02 -8.62
CA SER A 26 -4.86 1.78 -8.37
C SER A 26 -5.69 1.71 -9.66
N GLU A 27 -5.47 2.64 -10.60
CA GLU A 27 -6.16 2.64 -11.90
C GLU A 27 -5.75 1.45 -12.76
N ILE A 28 -4.46 1.13 -12.78
CA ILE A 28 -3.95 -0.04 -13.50
C ILE A 28 -4.60 -1.32 -12.98
N ILE A 29 -4.69 -1.49 -11.66
CA ILE A 29 -5.31 -2.67 -11.05
C ILE A 29 -6.79 -2.74 -11.36
N LEU A 30 -7.51 -1.62 -11.30
CA LEU A 30 -8.94 -1.58 -11.65
C LEU A 30 -9.18 -1.92 -13.11
N ASP A 31 -8.41 -1.36 -14.02
CA ASP A 31 -8.51 -1.64 -15.46
C ASP A 31 -8.21 -3.11 -15.76
N GLN A 32 -7.13 -3.65 -15.20
CA GLN A 32 -6.75 -5.06 -15.38
C GLN A 32 -7.75 -6.00 -14.73
N CYS A 33 -8.32 -5.64 -13.57
CA CYS A 33 -9.38 -6.42 -12.94
C CYS A 33 -10.64 -6.47 -13.79
N LYS A 34 -11.02 -5.38 -14.48
CA LYS A 34 -12.13 -5.38 -15.42
C LYS A 34 -11.88 -6.28 -16.62
N LYS A 35 -10.67 -6.26 -17.17
CA LYS A 35 -10.29 -7.01 -18.38
C LYS A 35 -10.01 -8.49 -18.09
N HIS A 36 -9.34 -8.76 -16.98
CA HIS A 36 -8.77 -10.09 -16.66
C HIS A 36 -8.91 -10.45 -15.18
N PRO A 37 -10.14 -10.48 -14.60
CA PRO A 37 -10.34 -10.62 -13.15
C PRO A 37 -9.71 -11.90 -12.57
N LYS A 38 -9.73 -12.99 -13.33
CA LYS A 38 -9.24 -14.31 -12.90
C LYS A 38 -7.77 -14.56 -13.22
N ARG A 39 -7.07 -13.60 -13.84
CA ARG A 39 -5.64 -13.76 -14.14
C ARG A 39 -4.84 -13.70 -12.86
N GLU A 40 -4.07 -14.77 -12.60
CA GLU A 40 -3.09 -14.82 -11.50
C GLU A 40 -1.96 -13.82 -11.78
N ILE A 41 -1.62 -12.99 -10.79
CA ILE A 41 -0.59 -11.95 -10.91
C ILE A 41 0.46 -12.01 -9.81
N ILE A 42 0.12 -12.62 -8.67
CA ILE A 42 1.04 -12.80 -7.56
C ILE A 42 1.03 -14.28 -7.17
N ASP A 43 2.21 -14.85 -7.10
CA ASP A 43 2.45 -16.20 -6.59
C ASP A 43 3.34 -16.07 -5.35
N PHE A 44 2.75 -16.24 -4.17
CA PHE A 44 3.50 -16.17 -2.91
C PHE A 44 4.19 -17.49 -2.65
N ILE A 45 5.48 -17.46 -2.34
CA ILE A 45 6.25 -18.66 -1.94
C ILE A 45 5.56 -19.27 -0.71
N ASP A 46 5.23 -20.55 -0.82
CA ASP A 46 4.51 -21.31 0.23
C ASP A 46 3.16 -20.67 0.64
N GLY A 47 2.55 -19.92 -0.27
CA GLY A 47 1.33 -19.18 -0.01
C GLY A 47 0.28 -19.30 -1.12
N PRO A 48 -0.79 -18.53 -1.05
CA PRO A 48 -1.81 -18.50 -2.08
C PRO A 48 -1.33 -17.76 -3.32
N LYS A 49 -1.93 -18.10 -4.44
CA LYS A 49 -1.87 -17.27 -5.65
C LYS A 49 -3.01 -16.26 -5.63
N TRP A 50 -2.71 -15.03 -6.00
CA TRP A 50 -3.73 -13.98 -6.10
C TRP A 50 -3.96 -13.57 -7.54
N THR A 51 -5.24 -13.44 -7.87
CA THR A 51 -5.71 -12.85 -9.13
C THR A 51 -5.80 -11.31 -9.00
N PHE A 52 -6.05 -10.62 -10.12
CA PHE A 52 -6.38 -9.19 -10.08
C PHE A 52 -7.61 -8.91 -9.22
N HIS A 53 -8.59 -9.79 -9.23
CA HIS A 53 -9.78 -9.66 -8.39
C HIS A 53 -9.42 -9.74 -6.90
N ASP A 54 -8.63 -10.75 -6.50
CA ASP A 54 -8.22 -10.91 -5.11
C ASP A 54 -7.43 -9.70 -4.62
N LEU A 55 -6.47 -9.22 -5.43
CA LEU A 55 -5.67 -8.06 -5.10
C LEU A 55 -6.52 -6.80 -4.94
N LYS A 56 -7.47 -6.58 -5.87
CA LYS A 56 -8.41 -5.46 -5.78
C LYS A 56 -9.20 -5.51 -4.48
N ILE A 57 -9.89 -6.62 -4.20
CA ILE A 57 -10.77 -6.72 -3.03
C ILE A 57 -9.99 -6.52 -1.73
N LYS A 58 -8.87 -7.24 -1.58
CA LYS A 58 -8.04 -7.13 -0.36
C LYS A 58 -7.48 -5.73 -0.15
N SER A 59 -7.09 -5.05 -1.22
CA SER A 59 -6.59 -3.67 -1.13
C SER A 59 -7.69 -2.67 -0.80
N LEU A 60 -8.90 -2.87 -1.31
CA LEU A 60 -10.05 -2.03 -0.96
C LEU A 60 -10.49 -2.20 0.49
N GLU A 61 -10.43 -3.43 1.04
CA GLU A 61 -10.64 -3.66 2.47
C GLU A 61 -9.65 -2.86 3.32
N LYS A 62 -8.37 -2.85 2.93
CA LYS A 62 -7.35 -2.05 3.62
C LYS A 62 -7.57 -0.54 3.43
N ALA A 63 -7.96 -0.09 2.24
CA ALA A 63 -8.27 1.32 1.99
C ALA A 63 -9.38 1.82 2.93
N LYS A 64 -10.45 1.05 3.11
CA LYS A 64 -11.52 1.40 4.05
C LYS A 64 -11.02 1.48 5.49
N ILE A 65 -10.19 0.54 5.93
CA ILE A 65 -9.58 0.60 7.26
C ILE A 65 -8.78 1.90 7.44
N LEU A 66 -8.00 2.30 6.43
CA LEU A 66 -7.22 3.53 6.49
C LEU A 66 -8.10 4.79 6.55
N GLU A 67 -9.21 4.81 5.82
CA GLU A 67 -10.21 5.90 5.91
C GLU A 67 -10.88 5.95 7.28
N GLU A 68 -11.24 4.80 7.87
CA GLU A 68 -11.80 4.72 9.23
C GLU A 68 -10.81 5.20 10.31
N LEU A 69 -9.50 5.05 10.06
CA LEU A 69 -8.43 5.64 10.88
C LEU A 69 -8.23 7.15 10.64
N GLY A 70 -9.04 7.77 9.80
CA GLY A 70 -8.98 9.21 9.51
C GLY A 70 -7.85 9.62 8.57
N LEU A 71 -7.29 8.67 7.80
CA LEU A 71 -6.33 8.99 6.76
C LEU A 71 -7.05 9.47 5.49
N ASN A 72 -6.60 10.59 4.96
CA ASN A 72 -7.16 11.24 3.79
C ASN A 72 -6.08 11.48 2.73
N GLU A 73 -6.50 11.89 1.54
CA GLU A 73 -5.58 12.30 0.46
C GLU A 73 -4.54 13.30 0.96
N GLY A 74 -3.28 13.04 0.64
CA GLY A 74 -2.14 13.86 1.05
C GLY A 74 -1.55 13.53 2.42
N ASP A 75 -2.20 12.68 3.22
CA ASP A 75 -1.62 12.19 4.47
C ASP A 75 -0.52 11.15 4.22
N ASN A 76 0.36 10.96 5.19
CA ASN A 76 1.40 9.95 5.15
C ASN A 76 1.07 8.80 6.09
N LEU A 77 1.30 7.58 5.62
CA LEU A 77 1.24 6.33 6.38
C LEU A 77 2.62 5.70 6.41
N THR A 78 3.21 5.58 7.59
CA THR A 78 4.47 4.83 7.75
C THR A 78 4.18 3.37 8.03
N VAL A 79 4.95 2.48 7.40
CA VAL A 79 4.81 1.04 7.59
C VAL A 79 6.14 0.36 7.90
N LEU A 80 6.11 -0.59 8.84
CA LEU A 80 7.17 -1.57 9.11
C LEU A 80 6.54 -2.95 9.01
N ILE A 81 6.46 -3.49 7.81
CA ILE A 81 5.77 -4.73 7.46
C ILE A 81 6.68 -5.61 6.62
N GLU A 82 6.88 -6.86 7.02
CA GLU A 82 7.62 -7.88 6.25
C GLU A 82 6.70 -8.88 5.56
N ASP A 83 5.47 -9.08 6.05
CA ASP A 83 4.50 -9.93 5.36
C ASP A 83 4.16 -9.33 3.99
N PRO A 84 4.55 -9.99 2.88
CA PRO A 84 4.36 -9.42 1.55
C PRO A 84 2.89 -9.23 1.18
N LYS A 85 1.97 -9.99 1.78
CA LYS A 85 0.52 -9.85 1.54
C LYS A 85 -0.01 -8.58 2.18
N GLU A 86 0.36 -8.33 3.43
CA GLU A 86 -0.01 -7.08 4.12
C GLU A 86 0.66 -5.88 3.44
N PHE A 87 1.96 -5.97 3.13
CA PHE A 87 2.71 -4.88 2.49
C PHE A 87 2.06 -4.43 1.18
N ILE A 88 1.82 -5.37 0.25
CA ILE A 88 1.28 -5.03 -1.07
C ILE A 88 -0.16 -4.51 -1.00
N THR A 89 -0.99 -5.06 -0.10
CA THR A 89 -2.38 -4.61 0.03
C THR A 89 -2.46 -3.21 0.64
N TYR A 90 -1.65 -2.88 1.64
CA TYR A 90 -1.60 -1.51 2.18
C TYR A 90 -0.99 -0.52 1.18
N TRP A 91 0.03 -0.91 0.43
CA TRP A 91 0.61 -0.06 -0.61
C TRP A 91 -0.43 0.34 -1.66
N ILE A 92 -1.17 -0.64 -2.18
CA ILE A 92 -2.24 -0.39 -3.16
C ILE A 92 -3.41 0.35 -2.53
N ALA A 93 -3.77 0.05 -1.28
CA ALA A 93 -4.80 0.76 -0.53
C ALA A 93 -4.51 2.25 -0.43
N CYS A 94 -3.27 2.62 -0.11
CA CYS A 94 -2.84 4.02 -0.11
C CYS A 94 -3.03 4.70 -1.46
N SER A 95 -2.74 3.98 -2.57
CA SER A 95 -2.97 4.51 -3.91
C SER A 95 -4.46 4.71 -4.23
N PHE A 96 -5.37 3.94 -3.63
CA PHE A 96 -6.82 4.12 -3.83
C PHE A 96 -7.33 5.41 -3.18
N ILE A 97 -6.78 5.80 -2.04
CA ILE A 97 -7.26 6.94 -1.25
C ILE A 97 -6.33 8.16 -1.28
N GLY A 98 -5.27 8.12 -2.11
CA GLY A 98 -4.32 9.24 -2.24
C GLY A 98 -3.40 9.46 -1.04
N VAL A 99 -3.22 8.46 -0.19
CA VAL A 99 -2.30 8.48 0.96
C VAL A 99 -0.90 8.13 0.51
N MET A 100 0.10 8.83 1.04
CA MET A 100 1.51 8.54 0.76
C MET A 100 1.98 7.34 1.59
N PHE A 101 2.42 6.30 0.91
CA PHE A 101 2.94 5.08 1.55
C PHE A 101 4.44 5.22 1.83
N VAL A 102 4.82 5.27 3.11
CA VAL A 102 6.20 5.43 3.56
C VAL A 102 6.70 4.12 4.16
N ALA A 103 7.38 3.32 3.37
CA ALA A 103 7.94 2.04 3.82
C ALA A 103 9.30 2.27 4.50
N ILE A 104 9.42 1.83 5.75
CA ILE A 104 10.69 1.81 6.48
C ILE A 104 11.28 0.40 6.42
N ASN A 105 12.57 0.30 6.11
CA ASN A 105 13.28 -0.96 6.16
C ASN A 105 13.27 -1.51 7.60
N THR A 106 12.75 -2.71 7.78
CA THR A 106 12.54 -3.35 9.09
C THR A 106 13.84 -3.69 9.85
N ALA A 107 14.98 -3.70 9.16
CA ALA A 107 16.29 -3.87 9.80
C ALA A 107 16.81 -2.59 10.49
N ILE A 108 16.19 -1.43 10.23
CA ILE A 108 16.62 -0.15 10.79
C ILE A 108 16.12 0.00 12.23
N LYS A 109 17.02 0.48 13.10
CA LYS A 109 16.79 0.63 14.54
C LYS A 109 17.33 1.94 15.10
N GLY A 110 16.98 2.22 16.36
CA GLY A 110 17.51 3.33 17.15
C GLY A 110 17.34 4.70 16.49
N ASN A 111 18.40 5.50 16.43
CA ASN A 111 18.33 6.87 15.94
C ASN A 111 17.96 7.00 14.46
N VAL A 112 18.29 6.01 13.64
CA VAL A 112 17.93 6.03 12.22
C VAL A 112 16.43 5.78 12.05
N LEU A 113 15.88 4.82 12.79
CA LEU A 113 14.44 4.58 12.84
C LEU A 113 13.68 5.83 13.34
N LEU A 114 14.18 6.44 14.42
CA LEU A 114 13.64 7.68 14.95
C LEU A 114 13.61 8.79 13.89
N HIS A 115 14.71 8.97 13.17
CA HIS A 115 14.83 9.99 12.13
C HIS A 115 13.80 9.76 11.02
N GLN A 116 13.67 8.53 10.54
CA GLN A 116 12.70 8.18 9.47
C GLN A 116 11.26 8.39 9.92
N ILE A 117 10.89 7.96 11.13
CA ILE A 117 9.55 8.19 11.67
C ILE A 117 9.25 9.69 11.79
N LYS A 118 10.19 10.50 12.31
CA LYS A 118 10.01 11.96 12.39
C LYS A 118 9.89 12.62 11.02
N THR A 119 10.74 12.23 10.09
CA THR A 119 10.77 12.82 8.75
C THR A 119 9.54 12.46 7.93
N SER A 120 8.97 11.26 8.16
CA SER A 120 7.77 10.81 7.45
C SER A 120 6.55 11.69 7.74
N LYS A 121 6.50 12.37 8.89
CA LYS A 121 5.36 13.18 9.32
C LYS A 121 4.02 12.42 9.22
N SER A 122 4.07 11.12 9.43
CA SER A 122 2.90 10.26 9.31
C SER A 122 1.94 10.46 10.47
N LYS A 123 0.65 10.37 10.21
CA LYS A 123 -0.39 10.34 11.25
C LYS A 123 -0.42 9.00 11.97
N VAL A 124 -0.14 7.92 11.22
CA VAL A 124 -0.19 6.54 11.70
C VAL A 124 1.08 5.81 11.30
N VAL A 125 1.57 4.96 12.19
CA VAL A 125 2.63 3.99 11.94
C VAL A 125 2.05 2.59 12.07
N LEU A 126 1.93 1.86 10.96
CA LEU A 126 1.50 0.47 10.95
C LEU A 126 2.70 -0.46 11.10
N VAL A 127 2.64 -1.37 12.03
CA VAL A 127 3.72 -2.30 12.31
C VAL A 127 3.21 -3.73 12.46
N GLU A 128 4.04 -4.72 12.18
CA GLU A 128 3.81 -6.08 12.64
C GLU A 128 4.16 -6.23 14.13
N ASP A 129 3.58 -7.25 14.79
CA ASP A 129 3.77 -7.51 16.21
C ASP A 129 5.25 -7.49 16.63
N LYS A 130 6.11 -8.12 15.86
CA LYS A 130 7.54 -8.23 16.15
C LYS A 130 8.29 -6.90 16.23
N PHE A 131 7.77 -5.84 15.57
CA PHE A 131 8.34 -4.49 15.56
C PHE A 131 7.63 -3.54 16.54
N PHE A 132 6.45 -3.93 17.03
CA PHE A 132 5.58 -3.05 17.82
C PHE A 132 6.27 -2.49 19.05
N HIS A 133 6.94 -3.34 19.82
CA HIS A 133 7.61 -2.93 21.06
C HIS A 133 8.77 -1.95 20.78
N GLU A 134 9.58 -2.23 19.78
CA GLU A 134 10.73 -1.38 19.42
C GLU A 134 10.28 0.00 18.93
N VAL A 135 9.33 0.05 17.99
CA VAL A 135 8.78 1.30 17.46
C VAL A 135 8.12 2.10 18.57
N LYS A 136 7.32 1.47 19.41
CA LYS A 136 6.67 2.10 20.56
C LYS A 136 7.69 2.67 21.56
N SER A 137 8.78 1.96 21.83
CA SER A 137 9.86 2.43 22.70
C SER A 137 10.52 3.71 22.13
N VAL A 138 10.85 3.71 20.84
CA VAL A 138 11.44 4.88 20.15
C VAL A 138 10.50 6.07 20.19
N ILE A 139 9.23 5.88 19.90
CA ILE A 139 8.22 6.94 19.88
C ILE A 139 8.01 7.53 21.28
N ASN A 140 7.87 6.69 22.31
CA ASN A 140 7.66 7.14 23.70
C ASN A 140 8.89 7.87 24.24
N LEU A 141 10.09 7.37 24.01
CA LEU A 141 11.33 7.98 24.48
C LEU A 141 11.51 9.40 23.93
N HIS A 142 11.10 9.63 22.70
CA HIS A 142 11.27 10.90 22.02
C HIS A 142 10.01 11.74 21.92
N LYS A 143 8.92 11.33 22.61
CA LYS A 143 7.64 12.03 22.70
C LYS A 143 7.10 12.43 21.32
N ILE A 144 7.12 11.48 20.36
CA ILE A 144 6.56 11.71 19.04
C ILE A 144 5.05 11.50 19.11
N GLU A 145 4.29 12.49 18.67
CA GLU A 145 2.84 12.40 18.56
C GLU A 145 2.45 11.69 17.27
N VAL A 146 2.35 10.37 17.34
CA VAL A 146 1.89 9.52 16.24
C VAL A 146 1.19 8.29 16.80
N GLU A 147 0.14 7.85 16.15
CA GLU A 147 -0.54 6.62 16.50
C GLU A 147 0.21 5.40 15.96
N ILE A 148 0.40 4.38 16.81
CA ILE A 148 1.02 3.12 16.42
C ILE A 148 -0.03 2.03 16.46
N LEU A 149 -0.20 1.34 15.35
CA LEU A 149 -1.18 0.27 15.20
C LEU A 149 -0.53 -1.01 14.66
N ASN A 150 -1.04 -2.16 15.14
CA ASN A 150 -0.66 -3.43 14.58
C ASN A 150 -1.48 -3.70 13.31
N CYS A 151 -0.81 -3.90 12.18
CA CYS A 151 -1.46 -4.09 10.89
C CYS A 151 -2.38 -5.33 10.83
N LYS A 152 -2.10 -6.38 11.62
CA LYS A 152 -2.90 -7.61 11.65
C LYS A 152 -4.13 -7.55 12.56
N ASN A 153 -4.17 -6.59 13.47
CA ASN A 153 -5.30 -6.42 14.40
C ASN A 153 -6.40 -5.52 13.84
N LEU A 154 -6.13 -4.84 12.74
CA LEU A 154 -7.10 -3.98 12.08
C LEU A 154 -8.03 -4.84 11.22
N LYS A 155 -9.31 -4.85 11.58
CA LYS A 155 -10.37 -5.56 10.87
C LYS A 155 -11.42 -4.56 10.42
N ASN A 156 -11.89 -4.75 9.21
CA ASN A 156 -13.10 -4.07 8.73
C ASN A 156 -14.32 -4.86 9.19
N ASN A 157 -15.29 -4.16 9.78
CA ASN A 157 -16.51 -4.78 10.29
C ASN A 157 -17.66 -4.81 9.26
N ASP A 158 -17.55 -4.07 8.16
CA ASP A 158 -18.59 -3.98 7.13
C ASP A 158 -18.06 -4.38 5.75
N LEU A 159 -18.91 -5.07 4.98
CA LEU A 159 -18.65 -5.37 3.59
C LEU A 159 -18.63 -4.07 2.76
N LEU A 160 -17.59 -3.90 1.96
CA LEU A 160 -17.45 -2.77 1.06
C LEU A 160 -18.54 -2.76 0.00
N ASN A 161 -19.20 -1.62 -0.13
CA ASN A 161 -19.97 -1.31 -1.31
C ASN A 161 -19.01 -0.74 -2.37
N GLU A 162 -18.77 -1.48 -3.45
CA GLU A 162 -17.82 -1.11 -4.53
C GLU A 162 -18.15 0.26 -5.16
N ASP A 163 -19.40 0.70 -5.08
CA ASP A 163 -19.89 1.95 -5.67
C ASP A 163 -19.43 3.22 -4.95
N LYS A 164 -18.81 3.10 -3.76
CA LYS A 164 -18.34 4.24 -2.95
C LYS A 164 -16.84 4.50 -3.00
N ILE A 165 -16.11 3.85 -3.90
CA ILE A 165 -14.68 4.05 -4.01
C ILE A 165 -14.43 5.41 -4.67
N ILE A 166 -14.11 6.39 -3.86
CA ILE A 166 -13.58 7.65 -4.34
C ILE A 166 -12.10 7.42 -4.63
N LEU A 167 -11.77 7.21 -5.90
CA LEU A 167 -10.37 7.25 -6.32
C LEU A 167 -9.82 8.63 -5.95
N GLY A 168 -8.79 8.67 -5.13
CA GLY A 168 -8.08 9.90 -4.81
C GLY A 168 -7.80 10.69 -6.11
N LYS A 169 -7.98 12.00 -6.07
CA LYS A 169 -7.74 12.85 -7.24
C LYS A 169 -6.31 12.62 -7.73
N LEU A 170 -6.11 12.75 -9.02
CA LEU A 170 -4.79 12.92 -9.64
C LEU A 170 -4.12 14.11 -8.97
N SER A 171 -3.36 13.87 -7.92
CA SER A 171 -2.45 14.85 -7.40
C SER A 171 -1.06 14.51 -7.91
N ASP A 172 -0.22 15.51 -8.13
CA ASP A 172 1.22 15.37 -8.38
C ASP A 172 1.94 14.69 -7.19
N ASN A 173 1.18 14.12 -6.26
CA ASN A 173 1.67 13.50 -5.05
C ASN A 173 2.29 12.15 -5.34
N VAL A 174 3.54 12.03 -4.98
CA VAL A 174 4.27 10.76 -4.96
C VAL A 174 3.57 9.83 -3.96
N CYS A 175 2.98 8.73 -4.44
CA CYS A 175 2.31 7.79 -3.56
C CYS A 175 3.24 6.83 -2.80
N THR A 176 4.55 7.04 -2.92
CA THR A 176 5.56 6.24 -2.20
C THR A 176 6.81 7.09 -1.97
N MET A 177 7.26 7.10 -0.72
CA MET A 177 8.52 7.75 -0.33
C MET A 177 9.45 6.68 0.25
N PHE A 178 10.73 6.70 -0.16
CA PHE A 178 11.78 5.78 0.29
C PHE A 178 12.75 6.46 1.25
#